data_e5c9113316cb904da0a51606c15c05a0
#
_entry.id   e5c9113316cb904da0a51606c15c05a0
#
_cell.length_a   1.000
_cell.length_b   1.000
_cell.length_c   1.000
_cell.angle_alpha   90.00
_cell.angle_beta   90.00
_cell.angle_gamma   90.00
#
_symmetry.space_group_name_H-M   'P 1'
#
loop_
_entity.id
_entity.type
_entity.pdbx_description
1 polymer ?
#
loop_
_entity_poly.entity_id
_entity_poly.type
_entity_poly.pdbx_seq_one_letter_code
_entity_poly.pdbx_strand_id
1 'polypeptide(L)'
;MLTESQVITAVCRYLRKNGFHVTQHLSEKQRGRDIIAVAKNGRDKIAIEAKGETSSMSHTRRYGKCFNSGQVTDHVAKALYCAARDTSLQMRAGVAFPKNAAHMKCVEKILPALKRLRIEVFWVRCDKSVEVERVWKTWGTARMRQSPPKRGDK
;
A
#
# COMPACT_ATOMS: atom_id res chain seq x y z
N MET A 1 16.77 -8.31 -6.21
CA MET A 1 15.36 -8.77 -6.29
C MET A 1 14.76 -8.79 -4.90
N LEU A 2 13.48 -8.42 -4.78
CA LEU A 2 12.78 -8.32 -3.50
C LEU A 2 11.70 -9.42 -3.41
N THR A 3 11.73 -10.22 -2.34
CA THR A 3 10.62 -11.11 -1.98
C THR A 3 9.46 -10.29 -1.39
N GLU A 4 8.26 -10.87 -1.33
CA GLU A 4 7.10 -10.23 -0.70
C GLU A 4 7.38 -9.87 0.77
N SER A 5 8.00 -10.75 1.53
CA SER A 5 8.39 -10.48 2.92
C SER A 5 9.35 -9.30 3.06
N GLN A 6 10.26 -9.10 2.10
CA GLN A 6 11.16 -7.94 2.10
C GLN A 6 10.42 -6.65 1.76
N VAL A 7 9.44 -6.70 0.85
CA VAL A 7 8.56 -5.56 0.55
C VAL A 7 7.75 -5.18 1.78
N ILE A 8 7.09 -6.15 2.43
CA ILE A 8 6.33 -5.95 3.68
C ILE A 8 7.21 -5.30 4.75
N THR A 9 8.41 -5.84 4.99
CA THR A 9 9.34 -5.32 6.00
C THR A 9 9.73 -3.86 5.72
N ALA A 10 10.02 -3.53 4.46
CA ALA A 10 10.39 -2.17 4.05
C ALA A 10 9.24 -1.18 4.28
N VAL A 11 8.02 -1.56 3.87
CA VAL A 11 6.82 -0.72 4.04
C VAL A 11 6.49 -0.54 5.53
N CYS A 12 6.57 -1.58 6.35
CA CYS A 12 6.37 -1.47 7.80
C CYS A 12 7.36 -0.49 8.46
N ARG A 13 8.63 -0.54 8.05
CA ARG A 13 9.65 0.41 8.53
C ARG A 13 9.31 1.85 8.12
N TYR A 14 8.92 2.04 6.85
CA TYR A 14 8.49 3.34 6.32
C TYR A 14 7.31 3.90 7.11
N LEU A 15 6.26 3.09 7.34
CA LEU A 15 5.07 3.51 8.07
C LEU A 15 5.40 3.95 9.49
N ARG A 16 6.22 3.16 10.22
CA ARG A 16 6.65 3.51 11.59
C ARG A 16 7.42 4.84 11.63
N LYS A 17 8.33 5.06 10.66
CA LYS A 17 9.08 6.31 10.54
C LYS A 17 8.16 7.51 10.24
N ASN A 18 7.04 7.28 9.56
CA ASN A 18 6.06 8.32 9.20
C ASN A 18 4.85 8.41 10.17
N GLY A 19 5.02 7.95 11.40
CA GLY A 19 4.04 8.17 12.47
C GLY A 19 2.86 7.21 12.47
N PHE A 20 3.01 6.02 11.87
CA PHE A 20 2.03 4.94 11.98
C PHE A 20 2.48 3.87 12.97
N HIS A 21 1.53 3.29 13.67
CA HIS A 21 1.69 2.06 14.43
C HIS A 21 1.23 0.89 13.55
N VAL A 22 2.14 -0.05 13.24
CA VAL A 22 1.80 -1.26 12.48
C VAL A 22 1.18 -2.25 13.45
N THR A 23 -0.12 -2.49 13.30
CA THR A 23 -0.90 -3.39 14.17
C THR A 23 -0.90 -4.82 13.66
N GLN A 24 -0.68 -5.01 12.35
CA GLN A 24 -0.60 -6.32 11.73
C GLN A 24 0.39 -6.28 10.56
N HIS A 25 1.21 -7.29 10.45
CA HIS A 25 1.91 -7.67 9.23
C HIS A 25 1.92 -9.20 9.13
N LEU A 26 1.55 -9.72 7.97
CA LEU A 26 1.46 -11.15 7.72
C LEU A 26 2.69 -11.64 6.96
N SER A 27 3.02 -12.91 7.17
CA SER A 27 3.96 -13.63 6.31
C SER A 27 3.20 -14.24 5.12
N GLU A 28 3.91 -14.62 4.06
CA GLU A 28 3.36 -15.23 2.84
C GLU A 28 2.48 -16.48 3.09
N LYS A 29 2.58 -17.11 4.26
CA LYS A 29 1.82 -18.31 4.62
C LYS A 29 0.50 -17.99 5.34
N GLN A 30 0.29 -16.76 5.74
CA GLN A 30 -0.89 -16.34 6.50
C GLN A 30 -1.94 -15.74 5.57
N ARG A 31 -3.22 -15.93 5.91
CA ARG A 31 -4.33 -15.35 5.16
C ARG A 31 -4.77 -14.04 5.82
N GLY A 32 -5.01 -13.04 5.03
CA GLY A 32 -5.48 -11.74 5.52
C GLY A 32 -4.92 -10.59 4.71
N ARG A 33 -4.90 -9.40 5.30
CA ARG A 33 -4.22 -8.22 4.75
C ARG A 33 -2.75 -8.27 5.14
N ASP A 34 -1.86 -8.03 4.19
CA ASP A 34 -0.43 -8.14 4.42
C ASP A 34 0.04 -7.15 5.49
N ILE A 35 -0.45 -5.91 5.44
CA ILE A 35 -0.12 -4.88 6.44
C ILE A 35 -1.38 -4.13 6.85
N ILE A 36 -1.54 -3.93 8.16
CA ILE A 36 -2.48 -2.98 8.74
C ILE A 36 -1.72 -2.03 9.65
N ALA A 37 -1.93 -0.74 9.46
CA ALA A 37 -1.32 0.29 10.29
C ALA A 37 -2.33 1.38 10.67
N VAL A 38 -2.14 1.97 11.83
CA VAL A 38 -2.98 3.04 12.38
C VAL A 38 -2.07 4.25 12.65
N ALA A 39 -2.49 5.42 12.21
CA ALA A 39 -1.76 6.65 12.52
C ALA A 39 -1.76 6.90 14.04
N LYS A 40 -0.72 7.57 14.54
CA LYS A 40 -0.58 7.85 15.99
C LYS A 40 -1.76 8.61 16.59
N ASN A 41 -2.48 9.38 15.77
CA ASN A 41 -3.71 10.08 16.20
C ASN A 41 -4.94 9.15 16.32
N GLY A 42 -4.81 7.86 15.99
CA GLY A 42 -5.86 6.86 16.03
C GLY A 42 -6.97 6.97 14.97
N ARG A 43 -6.95 8.04 14.15
CA ARG A 43 -8.05 8.36 13.22
C ARG A 43 -7.89 7.71 11.84
N ASP A 44 -6.67 7.52 11.39
CA ASP A 44 -6.36 7.01 10.06
C ASP A 44 -5.85 5.57 10.14
N LYS A 45 -6.61 4.64 9.57
CA LYS A 45 -6.23 3.23 9.43
C LYS A 45 -6.00 2.92 7.96
N ILE A 46 -4.86 2.33 7.63
CA ILE A 46 -4.51 1.91 6.27
C ILE A 46 -4.29 0.40 6.20
N ALA A 47 -4.84 -0.22 5.17
CA ALA A 47 -4.54 -1.60 4.79
C ALA A 47 -3.70 -1.59 3.50
N ILE A 48 -2.66 -2.40 3.44
CA ILE A 48 -1.76 -2.47 2.28
C ILE A 48 -1.57 -3.92 1.88
N GLU A 49 -1.77 -4.20 0.60
CA GLU A 49 -1.42 -5.47 -0.04
C GLU A 49 -0.06 -5.35 -0.70
N ALA A 50 0.83 -6.29 -0.44
CA ALA A 50 2.20 -6.29 -0.95
C ALA A 50 2.44 -7.44 -1.92
N LYS A 51 3.32 -7.24 -2.90
CA LYS A 51 3.79 -8.28 -3.80
C LYS A 51 5.28 -8.14 -4.03
N GLY A 52 5.97 -9.28 -4.13
CA GLY A 52 7.38 -9.35 -4.48
C GLY A 52 7.60 -9.45 -5.99
N GLU A 53 8.85 -9.54 -6.40
CA GLU A 53 9.27 -9.78 -7.79
C GLU A 53 9.89 -11.17 -8.00
N THR A 54 10.02 -11.94 -6.94
CA THR A 54 10.57 -13.30 -6.95
C THR A 54 9.94 -14.14 -5.84
N SER A 55 10.00 -15.46 -6.00
CA SER A 55 9.53 -16.39 -4.98
C SER A 55 10.52 -16.45 -3.80
N SER A 56 9.99 -16.48 -2.58
CA SER A 56 10.77 -16.78 -1.37
C SER A 56 11.00 -18.29 -1.17
N MET A 57 10.25 -19.14 -1.88
CA MET A 57 10.32 -20.59 -1.70
C MET A 57 11.51 -21.18 -2.45
N SER A 58 12.58 -21.52 -1.72
CA SER A 58 13.84 -22.05 -2.28
C SER A 58 13.69 -23.36 -3.08
N HIS A 59 12.65 -24.15 -2.82
CA HIS A 59 12.36 -25.39 -3.53
C HIS A 59 11.57 -25.21 -4.84
N THR A 60 11.19 -23.99 -5.20
CA THR A 60 10.48 -23.74 -6.45
C THR A 60 11.46 -23.42 -7.60
N ARG A 61 11.11 -23.82 -8.83
CA ARG A 61 11.88 -23.47 -10.04
C ARG A 61 12.03 -21.94 -10.27
N ARG A 62 11.30 -21.15 -9.51
CA ARG A 62 11.23 -19.66 -9.60
C ARG A 62 12.06 -18.95 -8.54
N TYR A 63 12.62 -19.70 -7.60
CA TYR A 63 13.51 -19.11 -6.60
C TYR A 63 14.68 -18.38 -7.27
N GLY A 64 14.93 -17.16 -6.87
CA GLY A 64 16.01 -16.35 -7.44
C GLY A 64 15.79 -15.89 -8.90
N LYS A 65 14.58 -16.04 -9.47
CA LYS A 65 14.23 -15.54 -10.80
C LYS A 65 13.11 -14.50 -10.70
N CYS A 66 13.22 -13.43 -11.49
CA CYS A 66 12.15 -12.46 -11.61
C CYS A 66 10.89 -13.10 -12.21
N PHE A 67 9.73 -12.64 -11.76
CA PHE A 67 8.46 -12.98 -12.37
C PHE A 67 8.37 -12.45 -13.80
N ASN A 68 7.76 -13.22 -14.68
CA ASN A 68 7.48 -12.80 -16.05
C ASN A 68 6.31 -11.77 -16.08
N SER A 69 6.07 -11.19 -17.25
CA SER A 69 5.05 -10.13 -17.41
C SER A 69 3.63 -10.58 -17.04
N GLY A 70 3.26 -11.82 -17.36
CA GLY A 70 1.96 -12.39 -16.98
C GLY A 70 1.81 -12.47 -15.47
N GLN A 71 2.81 -13.01 -14.77
CA GLN A 71 2.82 -13.09 -13.32
C GLN A 71 2.78 -11.73 -12.63
N VAL A 72 3.52 -10.74 -13.17
CA VAL A 72 3.45 -9.37 -12.67
C VAL A 72 2.04 -8.80 -12.84
N THR A 73 1.39 -9.06 -13.98
CA THR A 73 0.01 -8.63 -14.21
C THR A 73 -0.95 -9.28 -13.21
N ASP A 74 -0.83 -10.58 -12.96
CA ASP A 74 -1.66 -11.30 -11.97
C ASP A 74 -1.45 -10.75 -10.56
N HIS A 75 -0.21 -10.46 -10.18
CA HIS A 75 0.13 -9.88 -8.88
C HIS A 75 -0.47 -8.49 -8.70
N VAL A 76 -0.35 -7.63 -9.73
CA VAL A 76 -0.91 -6.27 -9.71
C VAL A 76 -2.44 -6.30 -9.69
N ALA A 77 -3.07 -7.17 -10.49
CA ALA A 77 -4.52 -7.33 -10.50
C ALA A 77 -5.06 -7.81 -9.14
N LYS A 78 -4.38 -8.78 -8.52
CA LYS A 78 -4.75 -9.31 -7.21
C LYS A 78 -4.60 -8.26 -6.11
N ALA A 79 -3.50 -7.50 -6.13
CA ALA A 79 -3.29 -6.41 -5.18
C ALA A 79 -4.34 -5.30 -5.36
N LEU A 80 -4.67 -4.92 -6.61
CA LEU A 80 -5.73 -3.96 -6.90
C LEU A 80 -7.08 -4.45 -6.36
N TYR A 81 -7.45 -5.72 -6.57
CA TYR A 81 -8.70 -6.29 -6.06
C TYR A 81 -8.76 -6.20 -4.52
N CYS A 82 -7.69 -6.58 -3.82
CA CYS A 82 -7.64 -6.49 -2.36
C CYS A 82 -7.79 -5.04 -1.89
N ALA A 83 -7.07 -4.11 -2.49
CA ALA A 83 -7.14 -2.70 -2.12
C ALA A 83 -8.51 -2.07 -2.44
N ALA A 84 -9.11 -2.40 -3.59
CA ALA A 84 -10.45 -1.93 -3.96
C ALA A 84 -11.52 -2.44 -2.97
N ARG A 85 -11.41 -3.68 -2.52
CA ARG A 85 -12.28 -4.23 -1.47
C ARG A 85 -12.13 -3.45 -0.17
N ASP A 86 -10.91 -3.07 0.21
CA ASP A 86 -10.67 -2.32 1.43
C ASP A 86 -11.22 -0.89 1.33
N THR A 87 -11.14 -0.24 0.17
CA THR A 87 -11.81 1.07 -0.03
C THR A 87 -13.34 0.96 0.05
N SER A 88 -13.93 -0.15 -0.42
CA SER A 88 -15.38 -0.41 -0.29
C SER A 88 -15.81 -0.55 1.17
N LEU A 89 -14.90 -0.94 2.06
CA LEU A 89 -15.10 -0.98 3.50
C LEU A 89 -14.73 0.35 4.20
N GLN A 90 -14.61 1.44 3.43
CA GLN A 90 -14.25 2.78 3.89
C GLN A 90 -12.88 2.84 4.59
N MET A 91 -12.01 1.87 4.31
CA MET A 91 -10.64 1.87 4.78
C MET A 91 -9.74 2.59 3.77
N ARG A 92 -8.76 3.30 4.27
CA ARG A 92 -7.65 3.76 3.46
C ARG A 92 -6.87 2.55 2.96
N ALA A 93 -6.56 2.49 1.66
CA ALA A 93 -5.94 1.33 1.05
C ALA A 93 -4.67 1.71 0.27
N GLY A 94 -3.74 0.77 0.22
CA GLY A 94 -2.53 0.88 -0.57
C GLY A 94 -2.12 -0.45 -1.18
N VAL A 95 -1.27 -0.36 -2.19
CA VAL A 95 -0.57 -1.49 -2.80
C VAL A 95 0.93 -1.25 -2.74
N ALA A 96 1.71 -2.30 -2.52
CA ALA A 96 3.17 -2.19 -2.41
C ALA A 96 3.86 -3.13 -3.38
N PHE A 97 4.78 -2.59 -4.18
CA PHE A 97 5.50 -3.32 -5.22
C PHE A 97 6.99 -2.97 -5.22
N PRO A 98 7.86 -3.90 -5.69
CA PRO A 98 9.22 -3.56 -6.07
C PRO A 98 9.22 -2.48 -7.16
N LYS A 99 10.08 -1.46 -7.01
CA LYS A 99 10.25 -0.40 -8.02
C LYS A 99 11.11 -0.90 -9.17
N ASN A 100 10.54 -1.72 -10.05
CA ASN A 100 11.19 -2.20 -11.26
C ASN A 100 10.33 -1.92 -12.51
N ALA A 101 10.94 -2.00 -13.68
CA ALA A 101 10.29 -1.64 -14.94
C ALA A 101 9.01 -2.43 -15.22
N ALA A 102 8.96 -3.73 -14.84
CA ALA A 102 7.80 -4.58 -15.10
C ALA A 102 6.58 -4.16 -14.26
N HIS A 103 6.76 -3.95 -12.94
CA HIS A 103 5.68 -3.47 -12.07
C HIS A 103 5.26 -2.04 -12.42
N MET A 104 6.21 -1.15 -12.69
CA MET A 104 5.90 0.24 -13.07
C MET A 104 5.06 0.30 -14.33
N LYS A 105 5.46 -0.42 -15.41
CA LYS A 105 4.70 -0.49 -16.66
C LYS A 105 3.30 -1.08 -16.47
N CYS A 106 3.15 -2.06 -15.58
CA CYS A 106 1.85 -2.67 -15.30
C CYS A 106 0.94 -1.72 -14.50
N VAL A 107 1.46 -1.07 -13.46
CA VAL A 107 0.72 -0.13 -12.61
C VAL A 107 0.33 1.14 -13.38
N GLU A 108 1.18 1.64 -14.28
CA GLU A 108 0.90 2.81 -15.13
C GLU A 108 -0.41 2.66 -15.90
N LYS A 109 -0.70 1.47 -16.42
CA LYS A 109 -1.94 1.18 -17.16
C LYS A 109 -3.20 1.32 -16.32
N ILE A 110 -3.11 1.11 -15.01
CA ILE A 110 -4.24 1.18 -14.08
C ILE A 110 -4.18 2.39 -13.15
N LEU A 111 -3.18 3.25 -13.31
CA LEU A 111 -2.98 4.42 -12.46
C LEU A 111 -4.22 5.34 -12.39
N PRO A 112 -4.98 5.59 -13.49
CA PRO A 112 -6.22 6.35 -13.42
C PRO A 112 -7.28 5.71 -12.51
N ALA A 113 -7.37 4.36 -12.48
CA ALA A 113 -8.29 3.65 -11.59
C ALA A 113 -7.83 3.74 -10.13
N LEU A 114 -6.54 3.55 -9.87
CA LEU A 114 -5.96 3.72 -8.53
C LEU A 114 -6.24 5.14 -7.99
N LYS A 115 -6.10 6.16 -8.84
CA LYS A 115 -6.43 7.56 -8.50
C LYS A 115 -7.89 7.74 -8.12
N ARG A 116 -8.82 7.22 -8.91
CA ARG A 116 -10.26 7.31 -8.62
C ARG A 116 -10.64 6.59 -7.33
N LEU A 117 -10.06 5.43 -7.08
CA LEU A 117 -10.28 4.63 -5.87
C LEU A 117 -9.49 5.13 -4.67
N ARG A 118 -8.63 6.14 -4.82
CA ARG A 118 -7.74 6.68 -3.78
C ARG A 118 -6.84 5.63 -3.15
N ILE A 119 -6.31 4.71 -3.98
CA ILE A 119 -5.37 3.67 -3.55
C ILE A 119 -3.94 4.19 -3.69
N GLU A 120 -3.18 4.18 -2.60
CA GLU A 120 -1.78 4.61 -2.59
C GLU A 120 -0.86 3.54 -3.17
N VAL A 121 0.19 3.94 -3.89
CA VAL A 121 1.20 3.01 -4.38
C VAL A 121 2.50 3.23 -3.61
N PHE A 122 2.98 2.17 -2.97
CA PHE A 122 4.25 2.11 -2.24
C PHE A 122 5.28 1.40 -3.11
N TRP A 123 6.23 2.16 -3.65
CA TRP A 123 7.33 1.65 -4.44
C TRP A 123 8.52 1.32 -3.55
N VAL A 124 8.94 0.06 -3.50
CA VAL A 124 10.09 -0.40 -2.73
C VAL A 124 11.29 -0.57 -3.65
N ARG A 125 12.35 0.20 -3.40
CA ARG A 125 13.61 0.12 -4.16
C ARG A 125 14.47 -1.06 -3.70
N CYS A 126 15.50 -1.40 -4.48
CA CYS A 126 16.43 -2.49 -4.16
C CYS A 126 17.19 -2.25 -2.84
N ASP A 127 17.43 -0.99 -2.46
CA ASP A 127 18.02 -0.60 -1.18
C ASP A 127 17.01 -0.61 -0.01
N LYS A 128 15.77 -1.07 -0.26
CA LYS A 128 14.66 -1.11 0.69
C LYS A 128 14.15 0.25 1.14
N SER A 129 14.52 1.34 0.46
CA SER A 129 13.85 2.62 0.61
C SER A 129 12.46 2.56 -0.03
N VAL A 130 11.53 3.39 0.48
CA VAL A 130 10.13 3.40 0.01
C VAL A 130 9.77 4.79 -0.47
N GLU A 131 9.25 4.85 -1.68
CA GLU A 131 8.64 6.04 -2.27
C GLU A 131 7.13 5.81 -2.35
N VAL A 132 6.33 6.82 -1.97
CA VAL A 132 4.87 6.72 -2.03
C VAL A 132 4.34 7.63 -3.13
N GLU A 133 3.73 7.02 -4.12
CA GLU A 133 2.95 7.73 -5.12
C GLU A 133 1.55 7.99 -4.55
N ARG A 134 1.38 9.20 -4.00
CA ARG A 134 0.10 9.65 -3.48
C ARG A 134 -0.77 10.09 -4.64
N VAL A 135 -1.85 9.37 -4.82
CA VAL A 135 -2.81 9.62 -5.90
C VAL A 135 -3.80 10.75 -5.60
N TRP A 136 -3.70 11.37 -4.44
CA TRP A 136 -4.45 12.58 -4.04
C TRP A 136 -3.62 13.49 -3.14
N LYS A 137 -3.90 14.78 -3.22
CA LYS A 137 -3.37 15.77 -2.28
C LYS A 137 -4.01 15.50 -0.92
N THR A 138 -3.21 15.14 0.06
CA THR A 138 -3.46 15.10 1.50
C THR A 138 -4.89 14.81 1.97
N TRP A 139 -5.10 13.65 2.59
CA TRP A 139 -6.15 13.50 3.57
C TRP A 139 -5.89 14.48 4.71
N GLY A 140 -6.68 15.56 4.70
CA GLY A 140 -6.96 16.39 5.86
C GLY A 140 -5.77 17.08 6.53
N THR A 141 -5.57 18.33 6.20
CA THR A 141 -5.89 19.31 7.24
C THR A 141 -7.42 19.36 7.30
N ALA A 142 -7.98 18.67 8.28
CA ALA A 142 -9.39 18.82 8.61
C ALA A 142 -9.69 20.32 8.66
N ARG A 143 -10.67 20.78 7.86
CA ARG A 143 -11.29 22.07 8.09
C ARG A 143 -11.57 22.14 9.59
N MET A 144 -10.82 22.97 10.30
CA MET A 144 -11.30 23.51 11.55
C MET A 144 -12.68 24.06 11.23
N ARG A 145 -13.71 23.39 11.69
CA ARG A 145 -15.05 23.93 11.67
C ARG A 145 -14.96 25.21 12.47
N GLN A 146 -15.01 26.34 11.76
CA GLN A 146 -15.29 27.61 12.39
C GLN A 146 -16.61 27.41 13.13
N SER A 147 -16.56 27.50 14.43
CA SER A 147 -17.75 27.52 15.27
C SER A 147 -18.69 28.57 14.71
N PRO A 148 -20.00 28.29 14.57
CA PRO A 148 -20.95 29.32 14.15
C PRO A 148 -20.89 30.48 15.14
N PRO A 149 -21.05 31.73 14.65
CA PRO A 149 -21.06 32.90 15.53
C PRO A 149 -22.19 32.76 16.56
N LYS A 150 -21.85 32.96 17.83
CA LYS A 150 -22.85 33.05 18.91
C LYS A 150 -23.86 34.10 18.51
N ARG A 151 -25.14 33.70 18.37
CA ARG A 151 -26.24 34.63 18.28
C ARG A 151 -26.25 35.43 19.58
N GLY A 152 -26.02 36.73 19.46
CA GLY A 152 -26.17 37.64 20.56
C GLY A 152 -27.63 37.69 20.97
N ASP A 153 -27.90 37.48 22.24
CA ASP A 153 -29.18 37.80 22.86
C ASP A 153 -29.41 39.32 22.77
N LYS A 154 -30.57 39.67 22.24
CA LYS A 154 -31.23 40.96 22.47
C LYS A 154 -32.57 40.68 23.12
#